data_fc31866ff30dcb4238bcc736d2872448
#
_entry.id   fc31866ff30dcb4238bcc736d2872448
#
_cell.length_a   1.000
_cell.length_b   1.000
_cell.length_c   1.000
_cell.angle_alpha   90.00
_cell.angle_beta   90.00
_cell.angle_gamma   90.00
#
_symmetry.space_group_name_H-M   'P 1'
#
loop_
_entity.id
_entity.type
_entity.pdbx_description
1 polymer ?
#
loop_
_entity_poly.entity_id
_entity_poly.type
_entity_poly.pdbx_seq_one_letter_code
_entity_poly.pdbx_strand_id
1 'polypeptide(L)'
;MKLNPENGSITLPDGNLITAHTALSDLAARYPQTRPFVPYAGTTHFGLSFADTFQQYAIAARFGQERLDSVSVFFCPTGEDNSWEAWTEARELQRRQEFDRWLDKQLGSAPCTVQTSAAGKCRRFAWGSAGAYYHKQDGGTAIIVSYL
;
A
#
# COMPACT_ATOMS: atom_id res chain seq x y z
N MET A 1 0.88 -9.84 -6.44
CA MET A 1 1.58 -8.66 -5.93
C MET A 1 2.80 -9.09 -5.13
N LYS A 2 3.92 -8.35 -5.23
CA LYS A 2 5.17 -8.63 -4.50
C LYS A 2 5.82 -7.30 -4.09
N LEU A 3 6.52 -7.31 -2.94
CA LEU A 3 7.36 -6.20 -2.47
C LEU A 3 8.82 -6.66 -2.47
N ASN A 4 9.69 -5.92 -3.16
CA ASN A 4 11.12 -6.21 -3.20
C ASN A 4 11.82 -5.59 -1.97
N PRO A 5 12.46 -6.39 -1.11
CA PRO A 5 13.13 -5.88 0.10
C PRO A 5 14.37 -5.03 -0.18
N GLU A 6 15.01 -5.17 -1.35
CA GLU A 6 16.26 -4.47 -1.65
C GLU A 6 16.05 -3.00 -2.04
N ASN A 7 14.93 -2.68 -2.68
CA ASN A 7 14.70 -1.35 -3.25
C ASN A 7 13.27 -0.82 -3.05
N GLY A 8 12.40 -1.57 -2.37
CA GLY A 8 11.02 -1.18 -2.12
C GLY A 8 10.11 -1.19 -3.34
N SER A 9 10.54 -1.75 -4.47
CA SER A 9 9.66 -1.82 -5.64
C SER A 9 8.50 -2.79 -5.43
N ILE A 10 7.34 -2.43 -5.98
CA ILE A 10 6.10 -3.20 -5.87
C ILE A 10 5.75 -3.75 -7.25
N THR A 11 5.69 -5.08 -7.37
CA THR A 11 5.10 -5.72 -8.55
C THR A 11 3.59 -5.82 -8.34
N LEU A 12 2.83 -5.14 -9.18
CA LEU A 12 1.37 -5.13 -9.16
C LEU A 12 0.78 -6.48 -9.59
N PRO A 13 -0.51 -6.75 -9.33
CA PRO A 13 -1.16 -7.98 -9.75
C PRO A 13 -1.11 -8.25 -11.27
N ASP A 14 -1.08 -7.20 -12.10
CA ASP A 14 -0.96 -7.27 -13.55
C ASP A 14 0.48 -7.42 -14.06
N GLY A 15 1.47 -7.48 -13.16
CA GLY A 15 2.89 -7.60 -13.48
C GLY A 15 3.62 -6.27 -13.69
N ASN A 16 2.91 -5.15 -13.75
CA ASN A 16 3.55 -3.83 -13.80
C ASN A 16 4.30 -3.49 -12.51
N LEU A 17 5.29 -2.63 -12.62
CA LEU A 17 6.19 -2.28 -11.50
C LEU A 17 5.99 -0.83 -11.09
N ILE A 18 5.88 -0.60 -9.77
CA ILE A 18 6.02 0.72 -9.14
C ILE A 18 7.37 0.74 -8.40
N THR A 19 8.13 1.80 -8.61
CA THR A 19 9.43 2.05 -7.96
C THR A 19 9.45 3.45 -7.36
N ALA A 20 10.44 3.76 -6.53
CA ALA A 20 10.64 5.12 -6.00
C ALA A 20 10.75 6.21 -7.09
N HIS A 21 11.07 5.82 -8.34
CA HIS A 21 11.23 6.74 -9.48
C HIS A 21 10.04 6.75 -10.43
N THR A 22 8.97 6.01 -10.12
CA THR A 22 7.75 6.03 -10.94
C THR A 22 7.12 7.41 -10.93
N ALA A 23 6.96 8.01 -12.11
CA ALA A 23 6.28 9.29 -12.26
C ALA A 23 4.76 9.13 -12.37
N LEU A 24 4.01 10.17 -12.02
CA LEU A 24 2.56 10.19 -12.20
C LEU A 24 2.17 9.97 -13.68
N SER A 25 2.92 10.57 -14.61
CA SER A 25 2.73 10.39 -16.06
C SER A 25 2.90 8.95 -16.52
N ASP A 26 3.80 8.19 -15.89
CA ASP A 26 4.00 6.77 -16.21
C ASP A 26 2.77 5.94 -15.82
N LEU A 27 2.19 6.20 -14.66
CA LEU A 27 0.96 5.53 -14.23
C LEU A 27 -0.23 5.94 -15.09
N ALA A 28 -0.36 7.23 -15.41
CA ALA A 28 -1.43 7.73 -16.28
C ALA A 28 -1.36 7.11 -17.69
N ALA A 29 -0.15 6.91 -18.23
CA ALA A 29 0.04 6.27 -19.53
C ALA A 29 -0.29 4.77 -19.51
N ARG A 30 0.08 4.06 -18.42
CA ARG A 30 -0.21 2.62 -18.26
C ARG A 30 -1.68 2.33 -17.97
N TYR A 31 -2.34 3.25 -17.25
CA TYR A 31 -3.72 3.11 -16.79
C TYR A 31 -4.58 4.28 -17.25
N PRO A 32 -4.84 4.43 -18.57
CA PRO A 32 -5.49 5.60 -19.14
C PRO A 32 -6.95 5.78 -18.70
N GLN A 33 -7.58 4.74 -18.13
CA GLN A 33 -8.94 4.80 -17.60
C GLN A 33 -9.01 5.37 -16.17
N THR A 34 -7.87 5.45 -15.48
CA THR A 34 -7.78 5.98 -14.11
C THR A 34 -7.55 7.50 -14.15
N ARG A 35 -8.29 8.23 -13.31
CA ARG A 35 -8.10 9.67 -13.13
C ARG A 35 -7.36 9.97 -11.84
N PRO A 36 -6.31 10.80 -11.85
CA PRO A 36 -5.69 11.29 -10.62
C PRO A 36 -6.70 12.06 -9.76
N PHE A 37 -6.52 11.95 -8.44
CA PHE A 37 -7.31 12.67 -7.46
C PHE A 37 -6.40 13.60 -6.64
N VAL A 38 -6.77 14.87 -6.49
CA VAL A 38 -6.02 15.90 -5.75
C VAL A 38 -6.82 16.27 -4.48
N PRO A 39 -6.57 15.62 -3.33
CA PRO A 39 -7.31 15.89 -2.10
C PRO A 39 -6.99 17.26 -1.51
N TYR A 40 -5.76 17.73 -1.69
CA TYR A 40 -5.29 19.06 -1.28
C TYR A 40 -4.08 19.47 -2.11
N ALA A 41 -3.77 20.78 -2.12
CA ALA A 41 -2.71 21.36 -2.93
C ALA A 41 -1.35 20.67 -2.68
N GLY A 42 -0.62 20.34 -3.76
CA GLY A 42 0.69 19.72 -3.72
C GLY A 42 0.69 18.21 -3.50
N THR A 43 -0.49 17.57 -3.43
CA THR A 43 -0.59 16.10 -3.27
C THR A 43 -1.55 15.53 -4.30
N THR A 44 -1.08 14.53 -5.05
CA THR A 44 -1.89 13.80 -6.03
C THR A 44 -1.93 12.33 -5.67
N HIS A 45 -3.11 11.74 -5.70
CA HIS A 45 -3.33 10.31 -5.51
C HIS A 45 -3.70 9.64 -6.84
N PHE A 46 -3.16 8.47 -7.07
CA PHE A 46 -3.49 7.64 -8.23
C PHE A 46 -3.93 6.25 -7.75
N GLY A 47 -5.23 5.99 -7.81
CA GLY A 47 -5.85 4.77 -7.32
C GLY A 47 -5.96 3.69 -8.39
N LEU A 48 -5.59 2.46 -8.05
CA LEU A 48 -5.70 1.28 -8.89
C LEU A 48 -6.47 0.19 -8.16
N SER A 49 -7.29 -0.54 -8.89
CA SER A 49 -8.03 -1.70 -8.38
C SER A 49 -7.77 -2.90 -9.25
N PHE A 50 -7.50 -4.04 -8.62
CA PHE A 50 -7.30 -5.33 -9.29
C PHE A 50 -8.13 -6.39 -8.59
N ALA A 51 -8.56 -7.40 -9.33
CA ALA A 51 -9.21 -8.58 -8.76
C ALA A 51 -8.85 -9.81 -9.57
N ASP A 52 -8.63 -10.92 -8.89
CA ASP A 52 -8.55 -12.25 -9.47
C ASP A 52 -9.57 -13.18 -8.78
N THR A 53 -9.44 -14.49 -9.00
CA THR A 53 -10.36 -15.48 -8.39
C THR A 53 -10.28 -15.51 -6.86
N PHE A 54 -9.13 -15.16 -6.28
CA PHE A 54 -8.85 -15.33 -4.84
C PHE A 54 -8.74 -14.02 -4.08
N GLN A 55 -8.23 -12.97 -4.71
CA GLN A 55 -7.92 -11.69 -4.06
C GLN A 55 -8.44 -10.50 -4.85
N GLN A 56 -8.85 -9.48 -4.13
CA GLN A 56 -9.09 -8.14 -4.65
C GLN A 56 -8.13 -7.17 -3.98
N TYR A 57 -7.67 -6.17 -4.74
CA TYR A 57 -6.66 -5.21 -4.33
C TYR A 57 -7.14 -3.79 -4.58
N ALA A 58 -6.88 -2.90 -3.63
CA ALA A 58 -6.96 -1.46 -3.80
C ALA A 58 -5.57 -0.86 -3.49
N ILE A 59 -5.00 -0.16 -4.45
CA ILE A 59 -3.65 0.37 -4.38
C ILE A 59 -3.72 1.86 -4.70
N ALA A 60 -3.12 2.70 -3.87
CA ALA A 60 -3.07 4.13 -4.09
C ALA A 60 -1.62 4.63 -4.03
N ALA A 61 -1.12 5.12 -5.15
CA ALA A 61 0.14 5.84 -5.22
C ALA A 61 -0.09 7.31 -4.86
N ARG A 62 0.68 7.83 -3.90
CA ARG A 62 0.64 9.22 -3.46
C ARG A 62 1.88 9.96 -3.97
N PHE A 63 1.65 11.06 -4.65
CA PHE A 63 2.68 11.94 -5.17
C PHE A 63 2.66 13.29 -4.44
N GLY A 64 3.82 13.73 -3.94
CA GLY A 64 4.06 15.07 -3.45
C GLY A 64 5.01 15.80 -4.40
N GLN A 65 4.61 16.97 -4.92
CA GLN A 65 5.42 17.74 -5.87
C GLN A 65 5.94 16.89 -7.05
N GLU A 66 5.06 16.09 -7.64
CA GLU A 66 5.34 15.17 -8.77
C GLU A 66 6.22 13.95 -8.43
N ARG A 67 6.74 13.85 -7.22
CA ARG A 67 7.53 12.73 -6.74
C ARG A 67 6.63 11.72 -6.02
N LEU A 68 6.87 10.42 -6.25
CA LEU A 68 6.21 9.36 -5.50
C LEU A 68 6.70 9.35 -4.04
N ASP A 69 5.80 9.66 -3.10
CA ASP A 69 6.06 9.64 -1.66
C ASP A 69 5.81 8.26 -1.05
N SER A 70 4.66 7.69 -1.40
CA SER A 70 4.24 6.42 -0.81
C SER A 70 3.24 5.68 -1.68
N VAL A 71 3.12 4.39 -1.42
CA VAL A 71 2.07 3.52 -1.98
C VAL A 71 1.32 2.87 -0.82
N SER A 72 0.02 3.07 -0.79
CA SER A 72 -0.90 2.39 0.12
C SER A 72 -1.44 1.15 -0.58
N VAL A 73 -1.42 0.02 0.12
CA VAL A 73 -1.91 -1.26 -0.40
C VAL A 73 -2.92 -1.86 0.57
N PHE A 74 -4.08 -2.19 0.05
CA PHE A 74 -5.10 -2.98 0.71
C PHE A 74 -5.42 -4.20 -0.14
N PHE A 75 -5.65 -5.35 0.49
CA PHE A 75 -6.16 -6.53 -0.18
C PHE A 75 -7.03 -7.36 0.77
N CYS A 76 -7.95 -8.10 0.18
CA CYS A 76 -8.80 -9.04 0.90
C CYS A 76 -9.30 -10.13 -0.05
N PRO A 77 -9.89 -11.23 0.47
CA PRO A 77 -10.50 -12.24 -0.39
C PRO A 77 -11.54 -11.64 -1.34
N THR A 78 -11.56 -12.13 -2.58
CA THR A 78 -12.58 -11.73 -3.57
C THR A 78 -13.98 -12.00 -3.04
N GLY A 79 -14.86 -10.99 -3.11
CA GLY A 79 -16.23 -11.07 -2.61
C GLY A 79 -16.39 -10.76 -1.12
N GLU A 80 -15.31 -10.45 -0.39
CA GLU A 80 -15.44 -9.95 0.98
C GLU A 80 -16.17 -8.61 0.99
N ASP A 81 -17.17 -8.48 1.88
CA ASP A 81 -17.90 -7.23 2.09
C ASP A 81 -17.03 -6.25 2.89
N ASN A 82 -16.62 -5.15 2.23
CA ASN A 82 -15.86 -4.06 2.83
C ASN A 82 -16.69 -2.79 3.00
N SER A 83 -18.02 -2.91 3.01
CA SER A 83 -18.91 -1.78 3.31
C SER A 83 -18.78 -1.31 4.76
N TRP A 84 -19.23 -0.09 5.01
CA TRP A 84 -19.29 0.45 6.38
C TRP A 84 -20.22 -0.35 7.29
N GLU A 85 -21.26 -0.95 6.75
CA GLU A 85 -22.20 -1.80 7.47
C GLU A 85 -21.54 -3.09 7.99
N ALA A 86 -20.55 -3.61 7.25
CA ALA A 86 -19.79 -4.80 7.64
C ALA A 86 -18.54 -4.48 8.48
N TRP A 87 -18.23 -3.20 8.67
CA TRP A 87 -17.04 -2.77 9.38
C TRP A 87 -17.08 -3.11 10.87
N THR A 88 -15.97 -3.63 11.40
CA THR A 88 -15.71 -3.76 12.83
C THR A 88 -14.24 -3.47 13.13
N GLU A 89 -13.96 -2.85 14.27
CA GLU A 89 -12.58 -2.61 14.71
C GLU A 89 -11.79 -3.92 14.86
N ALA A 90 -12.44 -4.95 15.40
CA ALA A 90 -11.82 -6.28 15.55
C ALA A 90 -11.37 -6.86 14.23
N ARG A 91 -12.14 -6.72 13.15
CA ARG A 91 -11.78 -7.17 11.81
C ARG A 91 -10.59 -6.37 11.25
N GLU A 92 -10.55 -5.06 11.46
CA GLU A 92 -9.44 -4.21 11.02
C GLU A 92 -8.15 -4.53 11.77
N LEU A 93 -8.20 -4.76 13.07
CA LEU A 93 -7.03 -5.19 13.85
C LEU A 93 -6.52 -6.57 13.43
N GLN A 94 -7.41 -7.50 13.12
CA GLN A 94 -7.04 -8.80 12.54
C GLN A 94 -6.38 -8.63 11.17
N ARG A 95 -6.93 -7.76 10.30
CA ARG A 95 -6.38 -7.44 8.98
C ARG A 95 -4.97 -6.86 9.09
N ARG A 96 -4.73 -5.97 10.06
CA ARG A 96 -3.38 -5.46 10.33
C ARG A 96 -2.40 -6.59 10.62
N GLN A 97 -2.77 -7.59 11.42
CA GLN A 97 -1.91 -8.75 11.70
C GLN A 97 -1.66 -9.60 10.44
N GLU A 98 -2.68 -9.76 9.59
CA GLU A 98 -2.55 -10.46 8.30
C GLU A 98 -1.57 -9.73 7.38
N PHE A 99 -1.64 -8.40 7.31
CA PHE A 99 -0.74 -7.56 6.53
C PHE A 99 0.69 -7.57 7.08
N ASP A 100 0.86 -7.56 8.41
CA ASP A 100 2.18 -7.71 9.03
C ASP A 100 2.82 -9.05 8.68
N ARG A 101 2.07 -10.15 8.71
CA ARG A 101 2.56 -11.47 8.30
C ARG A 101 2.91 -11.51 6.81
N TRP A 102 2.11 -10.86 5.97
CA TRP A 102 2.42 -10.73 4.55
C TRP A 102 3.74 -9.96 4.34
N LEU A 103 3.92 -8.83 5.04
CA LEU A 103 5.17 -8.05 4.99
C LEU A 103 6.37 -8.88 5.46
N ASP A 104 6.27 -9.61 6.56
CA ASP A 104 7.35 -10.47 7.06
C ASP A 104 7.74 -11.53 6.02
N LYS A 105 6.76 -12.10 5.31
CA LYS A 105 7.01 -13.04 4.20
C LYS A 105 7.68 -12.38 3.00
N GLN A 106 7.27 -11.16 2.62
CA GLN A 106 7.86 -10.45 1.47
C GLN A 106 9.27 -9.97 1.76
N LEU A 107 9.50 -9.45 2.96
CA LEU A 107 10.76 -8.80 3.34
C LEU A 107 11.81 -9.80 3.84
N GLY A 108 11.38 -10.97 4.31
CA GLY A 108 12.26 -12.05 4.77
C GLY A 108 13.24 -11.58 5.84
N SER A 109 14.52 -11.92 5.66
CA SER A 109 15.62 -11.54 6.56
C SER A 109 16.36 -10.28 6.12
N ALA A 110 15.79 -9.46 5.22
CA ALA A 110 16.43 -8.24 4.76
C ALA A 110 16.74 -7.30 5.95
N PRO A 111 17.96 -6.72 6.00
CA PRO A 111 18.36 -5.85 7.10
C PRO A 111 17.45 -4.64 7.20
N CYS A 112 16.84 -4.43 8.36
CA CYS A 112 15.99 -3.26 8.63
C CYS A 112 16.00 -2.89 10.10
N THR A 113 15.65 -1.63 10.39
CA THR A 113 15.34 -1.18 11.76
C THR A 113 13.83 -1.26 11.97
N VAL A 114 13.42 -1.90 13.06
CA VAL A 114 11.99 -2.05 13.39
C VAL A 114 11.58 -1.08 14.47
N GLN A 115 10.50 -0.34 14.24
CA GLN A 115 9.85 0.53 15.22
C GLN A 115 8.39 0.10 15.37
N THR A 116 7.95 -0.10 16.61
CA THR A 116 6.56 -0.46 16.93
C THR A 116 5.85 0.70 17.61
N SER A 117 4.62 0.96 17.19
CA SER A 117 3.71 1.95 17.78
C SER A 117 2.33 1.35 17.98
N ALA A 118 1.41 2.11 18.60
CA ALA A 118 0.01 1.70 18.71
C ALA A 118 -0.66 1.50 17.34
N ALA A 119 -0.25 2.27 16.32
CA ALA A 119 -0.80 2.17 14.96
C ALA A 119 -0.31 0.93 14.20
N GLY A 120 0.91 0.44 14.52
CA GLY A 120 1.49 -0.71 13.81
C GLY A 120 3.01 -0.78 13.91
N LYS A 121 3.57 -1.67 13.12
CA LYS A 121 5.00 -2.00 13.04
C LYS A 121 5.59 -1.43 11.75
N CYS A 122 6.58 -0.55 11.87
CA CYS A 122 7.32 0.05 10.76
C CYS A 122 8.68 -0.63 10.61
N ARG A 123 9.02 -1.01 9.40
CA ARG A 123 10.32 -1.57 9.01
C ARG A 123 11.03 -0.56 8.12
N ARG A 124 12.19 -0.06 8.57
CA ARG A 124 12.98 0.95 7.86
C ARG A 124 14.18 0.34 7.15
N PHE A 125 14.35 0.71 5.90
CA PHE A 125 15.39 0.30 4.98
C PHE A 125 16.14 1.52 4.42
N ALA A 126 17.23 1.29 3.71
CA ALA A 126 17.96 2.37 3.03
C ALA A 126 17.11 3.12 1.98
N TRP A 127 16.15 2.44 1.37
CA TRP A 127 15.27 3.01 0.33
C TRP A 127 14.00 3.69 0.90
N GLY A 128 13.68 3.49 2.17
CA GLY A 128 12.44 4.00 2.77
C GLY A 128 11.91 3.11 3.87
N SER A 129 10.60 2.88 3.89
CA SER A 129 9.98 2.05 4.92
C SER A 129 8.75 1.30 4.42
N ALA A 130 8.41 0.22 5.13
CA ALA A 130 7.16 -0.52 4.93
C ALA A 130 6.55 -0.90 6.28
N GLY A 131 5.23 -0.77 6.39
CA GLY A 131 4.49 -1.14 7.60
C GLY A 131 3.02 -1.38 7.34
N ALA A 132 2.38 -2.14 8.23
CA ALA A 132 0.95 -2.31 8.26
C ALA A 132 0.36 -1.49 9.41
N TYR A 133 -0.61 -0.64 9.10
CA TYR A 133 -1.16 0.32 10.05
C TYR A 133 -2.68 0.25 10.09
N TYR A 134 -3.22 0.37 11.29
CA TYR A 134 -4.62 0.66 11.53
C TYR A 134 -4.77 2.12 11.98
N HIS A 135 -5.50 2.91 11.20
CA HIS A 135 -5.78 4.31 11.48
C HIS A 135 -7.15 4.43 12.15
N LYS A 136 -7.15 4.60 13.47
CA LYS A 136 -8.38 4.64 14.27
C LYS A 136 -9.34 5.76 13.83
N GLN A 137 -8.82 6.89 13.37
CA GLN A 137 -9.64 8.01 12.91
C GLN A 137 -10.37 7.70 11.60
N ASP A 138 -9.71 6.96 10.70
CA ASP A 138 -10.26 6.62 9.38
C ASP A 138 -10.98 5.26 9.39
N GLY A 139 -10.77 4.48 10.46
CA GLY A 139 -11.33 3.13 10.60
C GLY A 139 -10.75 2.11 9.61
N GLY A 140 -9.64 2.43 8.93
CA GLY A 140 -9.06 1.60 7.88
C GLY A 140 -7.69 1.04 8.22
N THR A 141 -7.38 -0.11 7.60
CA THR A 141 -6.07 -0.77 7.68
C THR A 141 -5.44 -0.82 6.31
N ALA A 142 -4.17 -0.47 6.23
CA ALA A 142 -3.40 -0.55 4.98
C ALA A 142 -1.93 -0.89 5.25
N ILE A 143 -1.28 -1.46 4.24
CA ILE A 143 0.17 -1.49 4.13
C ILE A 143 0.59 -0.17 3.50
N ILE A 144 1.55 0.51 4.11
CA ILE A 144 2.15 1.72 3.56
C ILE A 144 3.61 1.44 3.24
N VAL A 145 3.99 1.66 1.98
CA VAL A 145 5.37 1.65 1.51
C VAL A 145 5.74 3.11 1.21
N SER A 146 6.70 3.65 1.96
CA SER A 146 7.14 5.05 1.81
C SER A 146 8.56 5.11 1.28
N TYR A 147 8.83 6.03 0.36
CA TYR A 147 10.13 6.22 -0.26
C TYR A 147 10.85 7.47 0.28
N LEU A 148 12.17 7.43 0.28
CA LEU A 148 13.02 8.55 0.69
C LEU A 148 13.13 9.64 -0.40
#